data_0695fb05a4908b25eecda9079f31a05f
#
_entry.id   0695fb05a4908b25eecda9079f31a05f
#
_cell.length_a   1.000
_cell.length_b   1.000
_cell.length_c   1.000
_cell.angle_alpha   90.00
_cell.angle_beta   90.00
_cell.angle_gamma   90.00
#
_symmetry.space_group_name_H-M   'P 1'
#
loop_
_entity.id
_entity.type
_entity.pdbx_description
1 polymer ?
#
loop_
_entity_poly.entity_id
_entity_poly.type
_entity_poly.pdbx_seq_one_letter_code
_entity_poly.pdbx_strand_id
1 'polypeptide(L)'
;MLAYSKRNGIAAERVLSDRFSIGDLNKVIIQLKNNYGFPVKASIIDELPVQFQERKWLRKINIDRTGLYELEYFLKPTTRGEYVFEDINVYVHAPLQLVKRRYIFPAHTVVKVYPSYIQMRRYQLLAVSNRLQEAGVKTIRRIGHSMEFEQIKEYVRGDDYRTINWKATARKDALMVNNFTDERSQQIYCLINKGRVMKMPFEEMTLLDYAINASLVLSNVALVKQDKAGIITFEKNIDTFLPADKKPTQMNLVLETLYKQKTEYLEPDFEKLFSVIRNRITNRSLLILFTNFESLESLQREMGALKKIAHYHLLLIVFFENTELKYLIENKASTVEEIYIKTIAEKFAFEKRLMVKELHKNGIPSILTTPANLTVNTVNKYLELKTRMFI
;
A
#
# COMPACT_ATOMS: atom_id res chain seq x y z
N MET A 1 -52.64 -11.67 -10.52
CA MET A 1 -52.33 -11.25 -9.15
C MET A 1 -51.95 -12.40 -8.22
N LEU A 2 -52.66 -13.52 -8.23
CA LEU A 2 -52.41 -14.67 -7.33
C LEU A 2 -51.04 -15.31 -7.48
N ALA A 3 -50.43 -15.32 -8.67
CA ALA A 3 -49.11 -15.93 -8.92
C ALA A 3 -47.95 -15.29 -8.10
N TYR A 4 -48.04 -14.00 -7.72
CA TYR A 4 -47.07 -13.27 -6.93
C TYR A 4 -47.45 -13.10 -5.46
N SER A 5 -48.45 -13.81 -4.97
CA SER A 5 -48.95 -13.72 -3.59
C SER A 5 -48.02 -14.39 -2.56
N LYS A 6 -47.13 -15.29 -2.99
CA LYS A 6 -46.20 -15.99 -2.09
C LYS A 6 -45.30 -15.00 -1.35
N ARG A 7 -45.32 -15.01 -0.01
CA ARG A 7 -44.44 -14.21 0.84
C ARG A 7 -42.96 -14.48 0.58
N ASN A 8 -42.58 -15.71 0.28
CA ASN A 8 -41.22 -16.20 0.07
C ASN A 8 -40.94 -16.54 -1.40
N GLY A 9 -41.47 -15.75 -2.35
CA GLY A 9 -41.33 -16.04 -3.78
C GLY A 9 -39.91 -15.89 -4.32
N ILE A 10 -39.08 -15.06 -3.68
CA ILE A 10 -37.63 -14.89 -3.91
C ILE A 10 -36.91 -14.91 -2.56
N ALA A 11 -35.70 -15.39 -2.53
CA ALA A 11 -34.74 -15.18 -1.45
C ALA A 11 -33.48 -14.52 -2.03
N ALA A 12 -32.87 -13.62 -1.26
CA ALA A 12 -31.63 -12.98 -1.62
C ALA A 12 -30.71 -12.91 -0.42
N GLU A 13 -29.41 -13.12 -0.65
CA GLU A 13 -28.36 -13.04 0.35
C GLU A 13 -27.13 -12.37 -0.25
N ARG A 14 -26.45 -11.52 0.53
CA ARG A 14 -25.19 -10.90 0.14
C ARG A 14 -24.03 -11.69 0.74
N VAL A 15 -23.12 -12.12 -0.12
CA VAL A 15 -21.85 -12.75 0.26
C VAL A 15 -20.72 -11.83 -0.08
N LEU A 16 -19.98 -11.40 0.92
CA LEU A 16 -18.84 -10.51 0.79
C LEU A 16 -17.74 -10.87 1.81
N SER A 17 -16.55 -10.36 1.60
CA SER A 17 -15.45 -10.54 2.53
C SER A 17 -15.60 -9.60 3.73
N ASP A 18 -15.24 -10.05 4.93
CA ASP A 18 -15.23 -9.23 6.16
C ASP A 18 -14.29 -8.01 6.06
N ARG A 19 -13.37 -8.04 5.10
CA ARG A 19 -12.37 -7.00 4.89
C ARG A 19 -12.27 -6.64 3.42
N PHE A 20 -12.27 -5.35 3.13
CA PHE A 20 -12.00 -4.80 1.80
C PHE A 20 -10.62 -4.17 1.75
N SER A 21 -10.05 -4.14 0.57
CA SER A 21 -8.74 -3.56 0.25
C SER A 21 -8.94 -2.21 -0.43
N ILE A 22 -8.37 -1.13 0.12
CA ILE A 22 -8.48 0.21 -0.46
C ILE A 22 -7.79 0.28 -1.84
N GLY A 23 -8.41 0.96 -2.79
CA GLY A 23 -7.88 1.14 -4.14
C GLY A 23 -7.93 -0.10 -5.02
N ASP A 24 -8.32 -1.26 -4.48
CA ASP A 24 -8.45 -2.53 -5.19
C ASP A 24 -9.91 -2.87 -5.49
N LEU A 25 -10.12 -3.73 -6.50
CA LEU A 25 -11.45 -4.26 -6.82
C LEU A 25 -11.80 -5.36 -5.82
N ASN A 26 -12.81 -5.11 -4.99
CA ASN A 26 -13.32 -6.06 -4.02
C ASN A 26 -14.60 -6.70 -4.55
N LYS A 27 -14.65 -8.03 -4.57
CA LYS A 27 -15.77 -8.79 -5.09
C LYS A 27 -16.91 -8.86 -4.09
N VAL A 28 -18.13 -8.60 -4.56
CA VAL A 28 -19.39 -8.80 -3.85
C VAL A 28 -20.29 -9.69 -4.69
N ILE A 29 -20.97 -10.64 -4.05
CA ILE A 29 -21.87 -11.56 -4.71
C ILE A 29 -23.25 -11.42 -4.06
N ILE A 30 -24.30 -11.25 -4.86
CA ILE A 30 -25.68 -11.40 -4.41
C ILE A 30 -26.18 -12.73 -4.93
N GLN A 31 -26.47 -13.65 -4.03
CA GLN A 31 -27.11 -14.92 -4.34
C GLN A 31 -28.63 -14.75 -4.29
N LEU A 32 -29.29 -15.16 -5.36
CA LEU A 32 -30.72 -15.04 -5.53
C LEU A 32 -31.30 -16.41 -5.80
N LYS A 33 -32.38 -16.76 -5.09
CA LYS A 33 -33.10 -17.99 -5.28
C LYS A 33 -34.54 -17.69 -5.69
N ASN A 34 -34.94 -18.19 -6.86
CA ASN A 34 -36.30 -18.12 -7.33
C ASN A 34 -37.11 -19.29 -6.77
N ASN A 35 -38.06 -19.01 -5.90
CA ASN A 35 -38.97 -20.01 -5.34
C ASN A 35 -40.35 -20.05 -6.08
N TYR A 36 -40.49 -19.23 -7.14
CA TYR A 36 -41.66 -19.34 -8.01
C TYR A 36 -41.53 -20.54 -8.94
N GLY A 37 -42.65 -21.10 -9.34
CA GLY A 37 -42.69 -22.23 -10.31
C GLY A 37 -42.48 -21.79 -11.77
N PHE A 38 -42.05 -20.52 -12.03
CA PHE A 38 -41.89 -19.94 -13.36
C PHE A 38 -40.70 -18.93 -13.35
N PRO A 39 -40.13 -18.64 -14.51
CA PRO A 39 -39.06 -17.64 -14.61
C PRO A 39 -39.58 -16.23 -14.30
N VAL A 40 -38.76 -15.43 -13.63
CA VAL A 40 -39.13 -14.07 -13.21
C VAL A 40 -38.09 -13.04 -13.69
N LYS A 41 -38.58 -11.86 -14.09
CA LYS A 41 -37.73 -10.68 -14.31
C LYS A 41 -37.63 -9.93 -13.00
N ALA A 42 -36.39 -9.68 -12.55
CA ALA A 42 -36.12 -8.97 -11.32
C ALA A 42 -35.20 -7.77 -11.54
N SER A 43 -35.48 -6.71 -10.79
CA SER A 43 -34.55 -5.57 -10.66
C SER A 43 -34.05 -5.55 -9.23
N ILE A 44 -32.73 -5.57 -9.06
CA ILE A 44 -32.05 -5.62 -7.77
C ILE A 44 -31.45 -4.25 -7.51
N ILE A 45 -31.68 -3.75 -6.31
CA ILE A 45 -31.02 -2.56 -5.74
C ILE A 45 -30.32 -3.04 -4.48
N ASP A 46 -28.99 -2.93 -4.47
CA ASP A 46 -28.19 -3.13 -3.28
C ASP A 46 -27.93 -1.76 -2.65
N GLU A 47 -28.28 -1.59 -1.37
CA GLU A 47 -28.05 -0.35 -0.66
C GLU A 47 -26.58 -0.26 -0.23
N LEU A 48 -25.79 0.31 -1.13
CA LEU A 48 -24.35 0.44 -0.95
C LEU A 48 -24.00 1.52 0.08
N PRO A 49 -22.86 1.37 0.81
CA PRO A 49 -22.34 2.39 1.70
C PRO A 49 -22.22 3.76 1.01
N VAL A 50 -22.55 4.81 1.76
CA VAL A 50 -22.55 6.21 1.24
C VAL A 50 -21.20 6.64 0.69
N GLN A 51 -20.11 6.07 1.20
CA GLN A 51 -18.74 6.35 0.79
C GLN A 51 -18.48 6.02 -0.69
N PHE A 52 -19.23 5.08 -1.29
CA PHE A 52 -19.10 4.77 -2.72
C PHE A 52 -19.75 5.81 -3.62
N GLN A 53 -20.62 6.71 -3.07
CA GLN A 53 -21.38 7.74 -3.79
C GLN A 53 -22.21 7.20 -4.99
N GLU A 54 -22.40 5.90 -5.06
CA GLU A 54 -23.15 5.23 -6.13
C GLU A 54 -24.62 5.03 -5.73
N ARG A 55 -25.41 6.12 -5.90
CA ARG A 55 -26.82 6.15 -5.49
C ARG A 55 -27.79 5.44 -6.45
N LYS A 56 -27.35 5.05 -7.63
CA LYS A 56 -28.20 4.48 -8.69
C LYS A 56 -27.81 3.05 -9.06
N TRP A 57 -27.22 2.30 -8.12
CA TRP A 57 -26.87 0.92 -8.38
C TRP A 57 -28.12 0.08 -8.60
N LEU A 58 -28.37 -0.32 -9.84
CA LEU A 58 -29.50 -1.14 -10.26
C LEU A 58 -29.03 -2.18 -11.26
N ARG A 59 -29.38 -3.43 -11.01
CA ARG A 59 -29.17 -4.53 -11.97
C ARG A 59 -30.49 -5.18 -12.32
N LYS A 60 -30.74 -5.39 -13.62
CA LYS A 60 -31.91 -6.11 -14.14
C LYS A 60 -31.45 -7.48 -14.60
N ILE A 61 -32.14 -8.51 -14.13
CA ILE A 61 -31.81 -9.90 -14.42
C ILE A 61 -33.07 -10.70 -14.70
N ASN A 62 -32.89 -11.83 -15.42
CA ASN A 62 -33.89 -12.87 -15.57
C ASN A 62 -33.47 -14.09 -14.75
N ILE A 63 -34.32 -14.58 -13.87
CA ILE A 63 -34.03 -15.73 -13.03
C ILE A 63 -34.91 -16.86 -13.48
N ASP A 64 -34.32 -17.97 -13.88
CA ASP A 64 -35.06 -19.14 -14.36
C ASP A 64 -35.88 -19.82 -13.25
N ARG A 65 -36.76 -20.72 -13.67
CA ARG A 65 -37.60 -21.49 -12.77
C ARG A 65 -36.76 -22.28 -11.78
N THR A 66 -37.01 -22.10 -10.47
CA THR A 66 -36.31 -22.82 -9.38
C THR A 66 -34.78 -22.77 -9.44
N GLY A 67 -34.21 -21.70 -10.07
CA GLY A 67 -32.77 -21.52 -10.22
C GLY A 67 -32.15 -20.75 -9.08
N LEU A 68 -30.87 -21.04 -8.83
CA LEU A 68 -29.97 -20.20 -8.05
C LEU A 68 -29.21 -19.30 -9.04
N TYR A 69 -29.23 -18.00 -8.81
CA TYR A 69 -28.56 -17.03 -9.64
C TYR A 69 -27.55 -16.23 -8.80
N GLU A 70 -26.33 -16.12 -9.26
CA GLU A 70 -25.28 -15.34 -8.62
C GLU A 70 -25.00 -14.09 -9.45
N LEU A 71 -25.20 -12.94 -8.82
CA LEU A 71 -24.86 -11.63 -9.39
C LEU A 71 -23.56 -11.16 -8.78
N GLU A 72 -22.50 -11.17 -9.58
CA GLU A 72 -21.18 -10.65 -9.18
C GLU A 72 -21.02 -9.19 -9.57
N TYR A 73 -20.47 -8.40 -8.67
CA TYR A 73 -20.01 -7.04 -8.95
C TYR A 73 -18.81 -6.69 -8.10
N PHE A 74 -18.12 -5.60 -8.49
CA PHE A 74 -16.88 -5.18 -7.85
C PHE A 74 -17.02 -3.76 -7.33
N LEU A 75 -16.50 -3.53 -6.13
CA LEU A 75 -16.44 -2.22 -5.50
C LEU A 75 -14.99 -1.84 -5.25
N LYS A 76 -14.66 -0.56 -5.52
CA LYS A 76 -13.34 0.01 -5.29
C LYS A 76 -13.44 1.10 -4.23
N PRO A 77 -13.17 0.80 -2.94
CA PRO A 77 -13.17 1.81 -1.90
C PRO A 77 -11.98 2.75 -2.06
N THR A 78 -12.21 4.04 -1.83
CA THR A 78 -11.21 5.11 -1.97
C THR A 78 -10.73 5.65 -0.61
N THR A 79 -11.43 5.31 0.48
CA THR A 79 -11.08 5.72 1.84
C THR A 79 -11.05 4.52 2.77
N ARG A 80 -10.20 4.58 3.80
CA ARG A 80 -10.15 3.55 4.87
C ARG A 80 -11.25 3.81 5.89
N GLY A 81 -11.67 2.75 6.59
CA GLY A 81 -12.65 2.84 7.66
C GLY A 81 -13.72 1.78 7.59
N GLU A 82 -14.82 2.03 8.25
CA GLU A 82 -15.96 1.11 8.29
C GLU A 82 -17.01 1.53 7.26
N TYR A 83 -17.43 0.56 6.46
CA TYR A 83 -18.42 0.70 5.42
C TYR A 83 -19.65 -0.13 5.80
N VAL A 84 -20.78 0.54 5.92
CA VAL A 84 -22.02 -0.07 6.34
C VAL A 84 -22.89 -0.34 5.11
N PHE A 85 -23.07 -1.62 4.79
CA PHE A 85 -24.04 -2.07 3.81
C PHE A 85 -25.40 -2.21 4.48
N GLU A 86 -26.46 -1.76 3.80
CA GLU A 86 -27.82 -1.84 4.29
C GLU A 86 -28.57 -3.00 3.59
N ASP A 87 -29.82 -2.83 3.26
CA ASP A 87 -30.71 -3.87 2.78
C ASP A 87 -30.54 -4.18 1.27
N ILE A 88 -30.95 -5.38 0.88
CA ILE A 88 -31.09 -5.75 -0.53
C ILE A 88 -32.56 -5.62 -0.91
N ASN A 89 -32.85 -4.81 -1.93
CA ASN A 89 -34.18 -4.64 -2.47
C ASN A 89 -34.33 -5.35 -3.80
N VAL A 90 -35.24 -6.30 -3.89
CA VAL A 90 -35.52 -7.03 -5.11
C VAL A 90 -36.96 -6.72 -5.59
N TYR A 91 -37.04 -6.15 -6.77
CA TYR A 91 -38.33 -5.86 -7.43
C TYR A 91 -38.63 -6.90 -8.49
N VAL A 92 -39.65 -7.72 -8.28
CA VAL A 92 -40.12 -8.71 -9.24
C VAL A 92 -41.18 -8.10 -10.12
N HIS A 93 -41.01 -8.25 -11.43
CA HIS A 93 -41.90 -7.69 -12.42
C HIS A 93 -42.88 -8.76 -12.91
N ALA A 94 -44.16 -8.40 -12.97
CA ALA A 94 -45.18 -9.25 -13.63
C ALA A 94 -44.93 -9.36 -15.15
N PRO A 95 -45.40 -10.38 -15.85
CA PRO A 95 -45.15 -10.61 -17.28
C PRO A 95 -45.44 -9.41 -18.16
N LEU A 96 -46.48 -8.65 -17.89
CA LEU A 96 -46.86 -7.42 -18.61
C LEU A 96 -46.26 -6.14 -17.97
N GLN A 97 -45.39 -6.26 -16.97
CA GLN A 97 -44.79 -5.16 -16.20
C GLN A 97 -45.79 -4.19 -15.55
N LEU A 98 -47.08 -4.54 -15.48
CA LEU A 98 -48.11 -3.73 -14.88
C LEU A 98 -48.04 -3.66 -13.36
N VAL A 99 -47.46 -4.68 -12.74
CA VAL A 99 -47.32 -4.81 -11.29
C VAL A 99 -45.86 -5.12 -10.96
N LYS A 100 -45.30 -4.44 -9.96
CA LYS A 100 -43.99 -4.71 -9.36
C LYS A 100 -44.21 -5.08 -7.90
N ARG A 101 -43.59 -6.19 -7.45
CA ARG A 101 -43.57 -6.56 -6.05
C ARG A 101 -42.16 -6.33 -5.49
N ARG A 102 -42.06 -5.56 -4.41
CA ARG A 102 -40.80 -5.31 -3.68
C ARG A 102 -40.65 -6.37 -2.59
N TYR A 103 -39.46 -6.96 -2.53
CA TYR A 103 -38.94 -7.75 -1.43
C TYR A 103 -37.78 -7.04 -0.81
N ILE A 104 -37.78 -6.91 0.51
CA ILE A 104 -36.69 -6.33 1.28
C ILE A 104 -36.04 -7.46 2.06
N PHE A 105 -34.72 -7.60 1.89
CA PHE A 105 -33.92 -8.56 2.62
C PHE A 105 -32.97 -7.81 3.53
N PRO A 106 -33.19 -7.87 4.87
CA PRO A 106 -32.27 -7.31 5.84
C PRO A 106 -30.90 -7.97 5.68
N ALA A 107 -29.88 -7.17 5.29
CA ALA A 107 -28.53 -7.65 5.01
C ALA A 107 -27.50 -6.69 5.57
N HIS A 108 -27.81 -6.04 6.70
CA HIS A 108 -26.94 -5.09 7.35
C HIS A 108 -25.58 -5.73 7.69
N THR A 109 -24.52 -5.23 7.09
CA THR A 109 -23.15 -5.77 7.26
C THR A 109 -22.15 -4.63 7.32
N VAL A 110 -21.28 -4.65 8.33
CA VAL A 110 -20.17 -3.69 8.46
C VAL A 110 -18.91 -4.33 7.92
N VAL A 111 -18.32 -3.72 6.90
CA VAL A 111 -17.06 -4.15 6.29
C VAL A 111 -15.96 -3.16 6.62
N LYS A 112 -14.81 -3.66 7.05
CA LYS A 112 -13.64 -2.84 7.34
C LYS A 112 -12.76 -2.73 6.10
N VAL A 113 -12.48 -1.49 5.65
CA VAL A 113 -11.59 -1.22 4.53
C VAL A 113 -10.17 -1.01 5.03
N TYR A 114 -9.31 -1.97 4.78
CA TYR A 114 -7.90 -2.00 5.15
C TYR A 114 -7.02 -1.36 4.06
N PRO A 115 -5.75 -0.97 4.38
CA PRO A 115 -4.76 -0.67 3.37
C PRO A 115 -4.62 -1.80 2.35
N SER A 116 -4.08 -1.51 1.15
CA SER A 116 -4.08 -2.44 0.01
C SER A 116 -3.33 -3.76 0.29
N TYR A 117 -3.99 -4.68 1.00
CA TYR A 117 -3.44 -6.00 1.32
C TYR A 117 -3.46 -6.95 0.11
N ILE A 118 -4.27 -6.68 -0.92
CA ILE A 118 -4.27 -7.46 -2.17
C ILE A 118 -2.96 -7.20 -2.91
N GLN A 119 -2.56 -5.94 -3.08
CA GLN A 119 -1.25 -5.59 -3.62
C GLN A 119 -0.13 -6.18 -2.77
N MET A 120 -0.21 -6.04 -1.45
CA MET A 120 0.77 -6.62 -0.54
C MET A 120 0.98 -8.12 -0.80
N ARG A 121 -0.10 -8.91 -0.90
CA ARG A 121 -0.02 -10.35 -1.19
C ARG A 121 0.62 -10.63 -2.55
N ARG A 122 0.29 -9.84 -3.57
CA ARG A 122 0.92 -9.96 -4.90
C ARG A 122 2.42 -9.77 -4.81
N TYR A 123 2.90 -8.72 -4.15
CA TYR A 123 4.33 -8.49 -3.95
C TYR A 123 4.98 -9.56 -3.07
N GLN A 124 4.29 -10.08 -2.08
CA GLN A 124 4.76 -11.20 -1.25
C GLN A 124 5.04 -12.44 -2.08
N LEU A 125 4.08 -12.85 -2.92
CA LEU A 125 4.26 -14.02 -3.80
C LEU A 125 5.44 -13.83 -4.75
N LEU A 126 5.59 -12.65 -5.33
CA LEU A 126 6.70 -12.30 -6.21
C LEU A 126 8.05 -12.24 -5.46
N ALA A 127 8.05 -11.79 -4.21
CA ALA A 127 9.25 -11.75 -3.38
C ALA A 127 9.73 -13.14 -2.96
N VAL A 128 8.80 -14.02 -2.58
CA VAL A 128 9.09 -15.43 -2.22
C VAL A 128 9.61 -16.21 -3.42
N SER A 129 8.98 -16.03 -4.60
CA SER A 129 9.39 -16.70 -5.85
C SER A 129 10.65 -16.10 -6.51
N ASN A 130 11.25 -15.06 -5.93
CA ASN A 130 12.32 -14.24 -6.54
C ASN A 130 11.95 -13.63 -7.92
N ARG A 131 10.66 -13.48 -8.22
CA ARG A 131 10.10 -12.97 -9.48
C ARG A 131 9.62 -11.51 -9.37
N LEU A 132 10.18 -10.73 -8.47
CA LEU A 132 9.85 -9.32 -8.28
C LEU A 132 10.01 -8.49 -9.57
N GLN A 133 10.79 -8.97 -10.53
CA GLN A 133 10.93 -8.35 -11.85
C GLN A 133 9.61 -8.21 -12.60
N GLU A 134 8.69 -9.17 -12.45
CA GLU A 134 7.37 -9.13 -13.08
C GLU A 134 6.48 -7.98 -12.57
N ALA A 135 6.78 -7.49 -11.36
CA ALA A 135 6.14 -6.29 -10.82
C ALA A 135 6.93 -5.00 -11.11
N GLY A 136 7.90 -5.02 -12.03
CA GLY A 136 8.75 -3.87 -12.35
C GLY A 136 9.89 -3.63 -11.35
N VAL A 137 10.15 -4.57 -10.42
CA VAL A 137 11.27 -4.49 -9.47
C VAL A 137 12.54 -4.95 -10.15
N LYS A 138 13.56 -4.09 -10.19
CA LYS A 138 14.85 -4.39 -10.83
C LYS A 138 15.65 -5.42 -10.02
N THR A 139 16.23 -6.41 -10.70
CA THR A 139 17.19 -7.32 -10.07
C THR A 139 18.54 -6.65 -10.01
N ILE A 140 19.09 -6.51 -8.81
CA ILE A 140 20.43 -5.97 -8.59
C ILE A 140 21.33 -7.14 -8.19
N ARG A 141 22.42 -7.34 -8.95
CA ARG A 141 23.42 -8.35 -8.61
C ARG A 141 24.19 -7.89 -7.37
N ARG A 142 24.33 -8.76 -6.38
CA ARG A 142 25.15 -8.48 -5.20
C ARG A 142 26.63 -8.41 -5.60
N ILE A 143 27.28 -7.33 -5.21
CA ILE A 143 28.75 -7.16 -5.27
C ILE A 143 29.18 -6.88 -3.83
N GLY A 144 29.73 -7.88 -3.13
CA GLY A 144 30.29 -7.70 -1.79
C GLY A 144 29.99 -8.84 -0.82
N HIS A 145 30.92 -9.08 0.09
CA HIS A 145 30.86 -10.13 1.11
C HIS A 145 30.50 -9.52 2.47
N SER A 146 29.23 -9.54 2.89
CA SER A 146 28.90 -9.45 4.30
C SER A 146 28.54 -10.85 4.80
N MET A 147 29.43 -11.41 5.61
CA MET A 147 29.37 -12.82 5.98
C MET A 147 29.03 -12.97 7.45
N GLU A 148 27.84 -13.49 7.79
CA GLU A 148 27.62 -14.12 9.09
C GLU A 148 28.00 -15.60 9.00
N PHE A 149 28.76 -16.08 10.01
CA PHE A 149 29.14 -17.48 10.11
C PHE A 149 27.89 -18.35 10.31
N GLU A 150 27.61 -19.26 9.39
CA GLU A 150 26.51 -20.22 9.48
C GLU A 150 26.98 -21.56 10.06
N GLN A 151 27.93 -22.19 9.39
CA GLN A 151 28.43 -23.49 9.75
C GLN A 151 29.81 -23.77 9.16
N ILE A 152 30.47 -24.79 9.68
CA ILE A 152 31.68 -25.33 9.07
C ILE A 152 31.25 -26.54 8.25
N LYS A 153 31.54 -26.53 6.94
CA LYS A 153 31.28 -27.63 6.00
C LYS A 153 32.60 -28.13 5.39
N GLU A 154 32.57 -29.30 4.78
CA GLU A 154 33.70 -29.80 3.99
C GLU A 154 33.86 -28.93 2.73
N TYR A 155 35.11 -28.67 2.35
CA TYR A 155 35.47 -27.93 1.15
C TYR A 155 34.99 -28.67 -0.10
N VAL A 156 34.26 -28.01 -0.96
CA VAL A 156 33.87 -28.50 -2.27
C VAL A 156 34.58 -27.65 -3.34
N ARG A 157 35.03 -28.29 -4.41
CA ARG A 157 35.72 -27.59 -5.51
C ARG A 157 34.83 -26.44 -6.06
N GLY A 158 35.28 -25.20 -5.84
CA GLY A 158 34.53 -23.97 -6.17
C GLY A 158 34.22 -23.11 -4.96
N ASP A 159 34.42 -23.58 -3.73
CA ASP A 159 34.35 -22.74 -2.54
C ASP A 159 35.56 -21.79 -2.46
N ASP A 160 35.37 -20.60 -1.86
CA ASP A 160 36.45 -19.61 -1.72
C ASP A 160 37.52 -20.11 -0.73
N TYR A 161 38.73 -20.29 -1.20
CA TYR A 161 39.89 -20.74 -0.38
C TYR A 161 40.19 -19.82 0.80
N ARG A 162 39.75 -18.56 0.77
CA ARG A 162 39.94 -17.58 1.87
C ARG A 162 39.09 -17.91 3.08
N THR A 163 38.06 -18.73 2.92
CA THR A 163 37.14 -19.13 3.99
C THR A 163 37.57 -20.44 4.66
N ILE A 164 38.75 -21.03 4.33
CA ILE A 164 39.25 -22.26 4.93
C ILE A 164 39.46 -22.06 6.43
N ASN A 165 38.86 -22.93 7.22
CA ASN A 165 39.03 -23.00 8.67
C ASN A 165 40.14 -23.99 9.03
N TRP A 166 41.35 -23.51 9.13
CA TRP A 166 42.53 -24.35 9.43
C TRP A 166 42.42 -25.11 10.75
N LYS A 167 41.72 -24.52 11.75
CA LYS A 167 41.51 -25.17 13.05
C LYS A 167 40.55 -26.36 12.98
N ALA A 168 39.50 -26.25 12.17
CA ALA A 168 38.54 -27.31 11.91
C ALA A 168 39.16 -28.39 11.02
N THR A 169 39.92 -28.01 9.99
CA THR A 169 40.66 -28.86 9.09
C THR A 169 41.64 -29.78 9.86
N ALA A 170 42.42 -29.20 10.78
CA ALA A 170 43.36 -29.96 11.60
C ALA A 170 42.68 -30.96 12.57
N ARG A 171 41.39 -30.80 12.86
CA ARG A 171 40.65 -31.72 13.74
C ARG A 171 39.94 -32.84 13.00
N LYS A 172 39.58 -32.63 11.72
CA LYS A 172 38.74 -33.58 10.96
C LYS A 172 39.45 -34.31 9.83
N ASP A 173 40.72 -34.03 9.62
CA ASP A 173 41.54 -34.63 8.54
C ASP A 173 40.97 -34.41 7.13
N ALA A 174 40.08 -33.44 6.99
CA ALA A 174 39.46 -33.02 5.74
C ALA A 174 39.47 -31.50 5.67
N LEU A 175 39.65 -30.93 4.47
CA LEU A 175 39.59 -29.47 4.26
C LEU A 175 38.20 -28.95 4.64
N MET A 176 38.15 -28.06 5.65
CA MET A 176 36.92 -27.48 6.17
C MET A 176 36.87 -26.00 5.84
N VAL A 177 35.70 -25.54 5.42
CA VAL A 177 35.45 -24.12 5.14
C VAL A 177 34.35 -23.54 6.04
N ASN A 178 34.53 -22.30 6.43
CA ASN A 178 33.47 -21.57 7.06
C ASN A 178 32.44 -21.17 5.97
N ASN A 179 31.21 -21.68 6.10
CA ASN A 179 30.09 -21.21 5.29
C ASN A 179 29.51 -20.01 5.98
N PHE A 180 29.37 -18.93 5.22
CA PHE A 180 28.85 -17.69 5.72
C PHE A 180 27.54 -17.41 5.00
N THR A 181 26.50 -17.08 5.74
CA THR A 181 25.23 -16.57 5.19
C THR A 181 25.19 -15.06 5.25
N ASP A 182 24.57 -14.50 4.24
CA ASP A 182 24.35 -13.07 4.05
C ASP A 182 23.15 -12.61 4.91
N GLU A 183 23.27 -12.58 6.24
CA GLU A 183 22.15 -12.10 7.08
C GLU A 183 22.57 -11.17 8.21
N ARG A 184 22.80 -9.92 7.86
CA ARG A 184 22.50 -8.84 8.80
C ARG A 184 21.05 -8.43 8.61
N SER A 185 20.17 -8.88 9.51
CA SER A 185 18.81 -8.40 9.62
C SER A 185 18.83 -6.90 9.93
N GLN A 186 18.50 -6.10 8.94
CA GLN A 186 18.53 -4.64 9.03
C GLN A 186 17.23 -4.11 9.61
N GLN A 187 17.30 -2.97 10.32
CA GLN A 187 16.11 -2.29 10.81
C GLN A 187 15.64 -1.27 9.77
N ILE A 188 14.38 -1.38 9.38
CA ILE A 188 13.74 -0.51 8.40
C ILE A 188 12.52 0.12 9.05
N TYR A 189 12.47 1.44 9.04
CA TYR A 189 11.32 2.17 9.53
C TYR A 189 10.67 2.96 8.39
N CYS A 190 9.37 2.77 8.19
CA CYS A 190 8.56 3.65 7.38
C CYS A 190 8.07 4.81 8.26
N LEU A 191 8.52 6.03 7.92
CA LEU A 191 8.10 7.27 8.57
C LEU A 191 7.01 7.89 7.71
N ILE A 192 5.80 8.03 8.23
CA ILE A 192 4.65 8.53 7.48
C ILE A 192 4.24 9.88 8.04
N ASN A 193 4.45 10.93 7.25
CA ASN A 193 3.91 12.25 7.53
C ASN A 193 2.39 12.22 7.31
N LYS A 194 1.60 12.65 8.31
CA LYS A 194 0.15 12.76 8.23
C LYS A 194 -0.35 14.20 8.12
N GLY A 195 0.57 15.15 7.98
CA GLY A 195 0.26 16.57 7.91
C GLY A 195 -0.46 16.99 6.63
N ARG A 196 -0.81 18.28 6.58
CA ARG A 196 -1.64 18.89 5.52
C ARG A 196 -1.14 18.61 4.11
N VAL A 197 0.16 18.57 3.90
CA VAL A 197 0.78 18.30 2.59
C VAL A 197 0.46 16.93 2.02
N MET A 198 -0.02 15.99 2.84
CA MET A 198 -0.40 14.63 2.46
C MET A 198 -1.91 14.47 2.19
N LYS A 199 -2.71 15.53 2.40
CA LYS A 199 -4.15 15.54 2.14
C LYS A 199 -4.48 15.58 0.65
N MET A 200 -3.56 16.05 -0.19
CA MET A 200 -3.77 16.24 -1.61
C MET A 200 -4.37 14.98 -2.25
N PRO A 201 -5.55 15.09 -2.90
CA PRO A 201 -6.16 13.96 -3.59
C PRO A 201 -5.42 13.67 -4.88
N PHE A 202 -5.33 12.38 -5.22
CA PHE A 202 -4.79 11.89 -6.47
C PHE A 202 -5.54 10.62 -6.87
N GLU A 203 -6.15 10.60 -8.06
CA GLU A 203 -6.96 9.45 -8.55
C GLU A 203 -7.88 8.88 -7.45
N GLU A 204 -8.68 9.76 -6.82
CA GLU A 204 -9.68 9.45 -5.78
C GLU A 204 -9.12 9.07 -4.39
N MET A 205 -7.81 8.87 -4.22
CA MET A 205 -7.17 8.60 -2.92
C MET A 205 -6.26 9.76 -2.49
N THR A 206 -5.99 9.87 -1.18
CA THR A 206 -5.03 10.85 -0.67
C THR A 206 -3.58 10.37 -0.83
N LEU A 207 -2.61 11.30 -0.89
CA LEU A 207 -1.19 10.94 -0.85
C LEU A 207 -0.84 10.14 0.41
N LEU A 208 -1.54 10.39 1.52
CA LEU A 208 -1.41 9.63 2.75
C LEU A 208 -1.79 8.16 2.55
N ASP A 209 -2.88 7.87 1.85
CA ASP A 209 -3.31 6.49 1.60
C ASP A 209 -2.34 5.75 0.68
N TYR A 210 -1.78 6.45 -0.32
CA TYR A 210 -0.69 5.89 -1.13
C TYR A 210 0.56 5.58 -0.31
N ALA A 211 0.97 6.49 0.59
CA ALA A 211 2.11 6.27 1.48
C ALA A 211 1.89 5.08 2.43
N ILE A 212 0.68 4.94 2.97
CA ILE A 212 0.28 3.83 3.82
C ILE A 212 0.33 2.50 3.06
N ASN A 213 -0.21 2.45 1.83
CA ASN A 213 -0.17 1.27 0.99
C ASN A 213 1.27 0.87 0.63
N ALA A 214 2.10 1.84 0.25
CA ALA A 214 3.52 1.60 -0.03
C ALA A 214 4.29 1.11 1.21
N SER A 215 4.01 1.68 2.38
CA SER A 215 4.61 1.26 3.66
C SER A 215 4.22 -0.17 4.03
N LEU A 216 2.96 -0.57 3.78
CA LEU A 216 2.49 -1.94 4.00
C LEU A 216 3.24 -2.94 3.11
N VAL A 217 3.32 -2.66 1.81
CA VAL A 217 4.03 -3.52 0.84
C VAL A 217 5.51 -3.61 1.17
N LEU A 218 6.16 -2.46 1.45
CA LEU A 218 7.58 -2.41 1.78
C LEU A 218 7.89 -3.19 3.06
N SER A 219 7.09 -3.02 4.13
CA SER A 219 7.25 -3.77 5.38
C SER A 219 7.15 -5.27 5.14
N ASN A 220 6.19 -5.69 4.30
CA ASN A 220 6.04 -7.11 3.95
C ASN A 220 7.24 -7.64 3.16
N VAL A 221 7.72 -6.91 2.14
CA VAL A 221 8.91 -7.30 1.37
C VAL A 221 10.14 -7.35 2.27
N ALA A 222 10.30 -6.40 3.20
CA ALA A 222 11.38 -6.39 4.17
C ALA A 222 11.37 -7.64 5.07
N LEU A 223 10.21 -7.99 5.64
CA LEU A 223 10.03 -9.17 6.47
C LEU A 223 10.32 -10.48 5.70
N VAL A 224 9.86 -10.58 4.44
CA VAL A 224 10.18 -11.73 3.56
C VAL A 224 11.69 -11.83 3.30
N LYS A 225 12.39 -10.68 3.20
CA LYS A 225 13.85 -10.60 3.06
C LYS A 225 14.61 -10.66 4.40
N GLN A 226 13.94 -11.12 5.48
CA GLN A 226 14.47 -11.31 6.84
C GLN A 226 14.96 -10.03 7.53
N ASP A 227 14.52 -8.86 7.08
CA ASP A 227 14.75 -7.59 7.75
C ASP A 227 13.67 -7.31 8.81
N LYS A 228 13.96 -6.41 9.73
CA LYS A 228 13.03 -5.95 10.76
C LYS A 228 12.27 -4.75 10.24
N ALA A 229 10.93 -4.79 10.28
CA ALA A 229 10.08 -3.69 9.82
C ALA A 229 9.39 -2.97 10.98
N GLY A 230 9.48 -1.64 11.00
CA GLY A 230 8.82 -0.76 11.96
C GLY A 230 8.07 0.38 11.26
N ILE A 231 7.13 1.00 11.98
CA ILE A 231 6.31 2.11 11.48
C ILE A 231 6.36 3.26 12.49
N ILE A 232 6.52 4.46 11.97
CA ILE A 232 6.36 5.70 12.75
C ILE A 232 5.42 6.61 11.98
N THR A 233 4.37 7.10 12.62
CA THR A 233 3.48 8.09 12.03
C THR A 233 3.52 9.37 12.85
N PHE A 234 3.52 10.51 12.18
CA PHE A 234 3.66 11.80 12.84
C PHE A 234 2.89 12.92 12.15
N GLU A 235 2.46 13.86 12.96
CA GLU A 235 1.96 15.18 12.59
C GLU A 235 2.66 16.21 13.49
N LYS A 236 1.90 17.01 14.22
CA LYS A 236 2.40 17.90 15.29
C LYS A 236 3.09 17.11 16.41
N ASN A 237 2.67 15.86 16.62
CA ASN A 237 3.24 14.92 17.58
C ASN A 237 3.51 13.57 16.89
N ILE A 238 4.23 12.68 17.57
CA ILE A 238 4.34 11.29 17.15
C ILE A 238 3.10 10.54 17.61
N ASP A 239 2.27 10.09 16.67
CA ASP A 239 1.02 9.41 17.02
C ASP A 239 1.24 7.92 17.26
N THR A 240 2.08 7.31 16.44
CA THR A 240 2.35 5.88 16.54
C THR A 240 3.83 5.59 16.38
N PHE A 241 4.35 4.75 17.23
CA PHE A 241 5.69 4.17 17.14
C PHE A 241 5.59 2.66 17.30
N LEU A 242 5.69 1.93 16.19
CA LEU A 242 5.80 0.47 16.17
C LEU A 242 7.28 0.10 15.97
N PRO A 243 7.95 -0.50 16.98
CA PRO A 243 9.34 -0.91 16.88
C PRO A 243 9.57 -1.90 15.73
N ALA A 244 10.75 -1.82 15.11
CA ALA A 244 11.13 -2.76 14.06
C ALA A 244 11.40 -4.15 14.65
N ASP A 245 10.64 -5.14 14.20
CA ASP A 245 10.80 -6.55 14.58
C ASP A 245 10.61 -7.43 13.33
N LYS A 246 11.04 -8.71 13.40
CA LYS A 246 10.86 -9.71 12.35
C LYS A 246 9.99 -10.91 12.79
N LYS A 247 9.32 -10.82 13.92
CA LYS A 247 8.42 -11.86 14.41
C LYS A 247 7.28 -12.12 13.43
N PRO A 248 6.76 -13.35 13.32
CA PRO A 248 5.63 -13.67 12.43
C PRO A 248 4.40 -12.79 12.64
N THR A 249 4.19 -12.29 13.87
CA THR A 249 3.07 -11.39 14.22
C THR A 249 3.27 -9.94 13.76
N GLN A 250 4.50 -9.55 13.38
CA GLN A 250 4.83 -8.16 13.06
C GLN A 250 4.00 -7.63 11.89
N MET A 251 3.76 -8.46 10.87
CA MET A 251 2.96 -8.04 9.71
C MET A 251 1.52 -7.68 10.09
N ASN A 252 0.92 -8.45 10.99
CA ASN A 252 -0.43 -8.14 11.49
C ASN A 252 -0.44 -6.85 12.31
N LEU A 253 0.59 -6.62 13.14
CA LEU A 253 0.73 -5.36 13.89
C LEU A 253 0.90 -4.17 12.95
N VAL A 254 1.70 -4.29 11.89
CA VAL A 254 1.85 -3.26 10.84
C VAL A 254 0.50 -2.96 10.19
N LEU A 255 -0.23 -4.01 9.76
CA LEU A 255 -1.52 -3.87 9.08
C LEU A 255 -2.55 -3.16 9.99
N GLU A 256 -2.69 -3.59 11.24
CA GLU A 256 -3.62 -2.97 12.20
C GLU A 256 -3.21 -1.53 12.56
N THR A 257 -1.90 -1.29 12.69
CA THR A 257 -1.36 0.04 12.94
C THR A 257 -1.71 0.99 11.79
N LEU A 258 -1.51 0.57 10.56
CA LEU A 258 -1.80 1.37 9.36
C LEU A 258 -3.31 1.56 9.14
N TYR A 259 -4.13 0.55 9.45
CA TYR A 259 -5.59 0.65 9.38
C TYR A 259 -6.14 1.73 10.33
N LYS A 260 -5.64 1.78 11.56
CA LYS A 260 -6.11 2.70 12.61
C LYS A 260 -5.69 4.15 12.42
N GLN A 261 -4.83 4.46 11.42
CA GLN A 261 -4.34 5.82 11.23
C GLN A 261 -5.49 6.77 10.86
N LYS A 262 -5.72 7.75 11.72
CA LYS A 262 -6.56 8.91 11.48
C LYS A 262 -5.68 10.14 11.49
N THR A 263 -6.09 11.22 10.86
CA THR A 263 -5.33 12.46 10.79
C THR A 263 -6.28 13.67 10.86
N GLU A 264 -5.82 14.73 11.51
CA GLU A 264 -6.43 16.06 11.49
C GLU A 264 -5.73 16.98 10.49
N TYR A 265 -4.70 16.47 9.80
CA TYR A 265 -3.87 17.19 8.83
C TYR A 265 -3.21 18.44 9.40
N LEU A 266 -2.68 18.33 10.63
CA LEU A 266 -1.92 19.40 11.30
C LEU A 266 -0.54 19.60 10.65
N GLU A 267 0.13 20.72 10.97
CA GLU A 267 1.49 20.97 10.52
C GLU A 267 2.46 19.96 11.16
N PRO A 268 3.31 19.26 10.35
CA PRO A 268 4.22 18.25 10.88
C PRO A 268 5.43 18.89 11.59
N ASP A 269 5.84 18.31 12.73
CA ASP A 269 7.01 18.75 13.50
C ASP A 269 8.17 17.76 13.31
N PHE A 270 9.13 18.15 12.45
CA PHE A 270 10.31 17.33 12.14
C PHE A 270 11.36 17.33 13.26
N GLU A 271 11.42 18.36 14.11
CA GLU A 271 12.34 18.38 15.26
C GLU A 271 11.87 17.39 16.34
N LYS A 272 10.57 17.29 16.59
CA LYS A 272 10.03 16.24 17.45
C LYS A 272 10.27 14.85 16.88
N LEU A 273 10.09 14.69 15.55
CA LEU A 273 10.40 13.43 14.89
C LEU A 273 11.86 13.04 15.13
N PHE A 274 12.81 13.95 14.92
CA PHE A 274 14.23 13.72 15.21
C PHE A 274 14.45 13.30 16.67
N SER A 275 13.87 14.02 17.62
CA SER A 275 14.01 13.72 19.04
C SER A 275 13.56 12.30 19.41
N VAL A 276 12.42 11.87 18.87
CA VAL A 276 11.91 10.51 19.10
C VAL A 276 12.76 9.45 18.43
N ILE A 277 13.20 9.68 17.19
CA ILE A 277 14.11 8.77 16.47
C ILE A 277 15.40 8.60 17.28
N ARG A 278 16.02 9.69 17.69
CA ARG A 278 17.27 9.69 18.44
C ARG A 278 17.20 8.90 19.75
N ASN A 279 16.07 9.00 20.44
CA ASN A 279 15.87 8.36 21.75
C ASN A 279 15.44 6.88 21.64
N ARG A 280 14.72 6.50 20.59
CA ARG A 280 14.10 5.15 20.48
C ARG A 280 14.81 4.23 19.49
N ILE A 281 15.55 4.76 18.52
CA ILE A 281 16.27 3.97 17.52
C ILE A 281 17.76 4.14 17.76
N THR A 282 18.35 3.20 18.47
CA THR A 282 19.77 3.23 18.87
C THR A 282 20.70 2.70 17.78
N ASN A 283 20.26 1.74 16.99
CA ASN A 283 21.03 1.16 15.91
C ASN A 283 20.86 1.95 14.61
N ARG A 284 21.94 2.06 13.84
CA ARG A 284 21.86 2.64 12.49
C ARG A 284 20.85 1.86 11.65
N SER A 285 19.87 2.54 11.11
CA SER A 285 18.70 1.94 10.46
C SER A 285 18.41 2.65 9.14
N LEU A 286 17.66 1.98 8.24
CA LEU A 286 17.08 2.64 7.07
C LEU A 286 15.75 3.28 7.47
N LEU A 287 15.67 4.59 7.33
CA LEU A 287 14.47 5.38 7.56
C LEU A 287 13.92 5.85 6.22
N ILE A 288 12.71 5.43 5.88
CA ILE A 288 12.05 5.81 4.63
C ILE A 288 10.93 6.77 4.96
N LEU A 289 11.14 8.04 4.67
CA LEU A 289 10.23 9.13 5.00
C LEU A 289 9.30 9.41 3.80
N PHE A 290 8.03 9.10 3.97
CA PHE A 290 6.95 9.48 3.06
C PHE A 290 6.42 10.85 3.46
N THR A 291 6.65 11.83 2.61
CA THR A 291 6.22 13.21 2.85
C THR A 291 5.97 13.93 1.52
N ASN A 292 5.56 15.18 1.59
CA ASN A 292 5.55 16.07 0.44
C ASN A 292 6.00 17.45 0.89
N PHE A 293 6.55 18.25 -0.04
CA PHE A 293 6.92 19.64 0.18
C PHE A 293 6.24 20.49 -0.89
N GLU A 294 5.59 21.57 -0.50
CA GLU A 294 4.89 22.46 -1.43
C GLU A 294 5.86 23.34 -2.22
N SER A 295 6.92 23.86 -1.57
CA SER A 295 7.93 24.73 -2.15
C SER A 295 9.33 24.39 -1.68
N LEU A 296 10.36 24.93 -2.36
CA LEU A 296 11.76 24.78 -1.97
C LEU A 296 12.01 25.38 -0.57
N GLU A 297 11.37 26.49 -0.24
CA GLU A 297 11.48 27.13 1.07
C GLU A 297 10.93 26.24 2.19
N SER A 298 9.83 25.52 1.93
CA SER A 298 9.29 24.57 2.91
C SER A 298 10.27 23.43 3.20
N LEU A 299 10.95 22.91 2.16
CA LEU A 299 12.03 21.94 2.35
C LEU A 299 13.21 22.52 3.12
N GLN A 300 13.65 23.74 2.79
CA GLN A 300 14.79 24.38 3.44
C GLN A 300 14.54 24.59 4.94
N ARG A 301 13.32 24.94 5.33
CA ARG A 301 12.94 25.09 6.73
C ARG A 301 13.15 23.80 7.53
N GLU A 302 12.83 22.66 6.94
CA GLU A 302 12.94 21.35 7.60
C GLU A 302 14.31 20.69 7.42
N MET A 303 15.18 21.27 6.59
CA MET A 303 16.48 20.70 6.24
C MET A 303 17.38 20.48 7.46
N GLY A 304 17.29 21.33 8.48
CA GLY A 304 18.04 21.19 9.73
C GLY A 304 17.74 19.86 10.44
N ALA A 305 16.47 19.54 10.63
CA ALA A 305 16.02 18.29 11.25
C ALA A 305 16.36 17.08 10.37
N LEU A 306 16.15 17.17 9.06
CA LEU A 306 16.47 16.11 8.11
C LEU A 306 17.95 15.74 8.09
N LYS A 307 18.85 16.74 8.13
CA LYS A 307 20.31 16.52 8.25
C LYS A 307 20.69 15.84 9.56
N LYS A 308 20.08 16.25 10.68
CA LYS A 308 20.31 15.59 11.97
C LYS A 308 19.91 14.11 11.93
N ILE A 309 18.76 13.77 11.33
CA ILE A 309 18.32 12.38 11.15
C ILE A 309 19.30 11.63 10.24
N ALA A 310 19.67 12.20 9.10
CA ALA A 310 20.57 11.58 8.11
C ALA A 310 21.99 11.35 8.64
N HIS A 311 22.43 12.11 9.65
CA HIS A 311 23.72 11.90 10.31
C HIS A 311 23.79 10.57 11.07
N TYR A 312 22.69 10.17 11.74
CA TYR A 312 22.67 8.95 12.56
C TYR A 312 22.16 7.72 11.81
N HIS A 313 21.30 7.92 10.82
CA HIS A 313 20.61 6.85 10.09
C HIS A 313 20.72 7.07 8.58
N LEU A 314 20.47 6.04 7.79
CA LEU A 314 20.30 6.23 6.35
C LEU A 314 18.85 6.71 6.09
N LEU A 315 18.71 8.00 5.77
CA LEU A 315 17.41 8.62 5.48
C LEU A 315 17.16 8.62 3.98
N LEU A 316 16.08 7.98 3.56
CA LEU A 316 15.54 8.05 2.19
C LEU A 316 14.25 8.86 2.22
N ILE A 317 14.18 9.95 1.46
CA ILE A 317 12.97 10.77 1.36
C ILE A 317 12.21 10.40 0.09
N VAL A 318 10.93 10.11 0.24
CA VAL A 318 10.01 9.78 -0.85
C VAL A 318 8.92 10.84 -0.89
N PHE A 319 8.83 11.56 -2.00
CA PHE A 319 7.84 12.60 -2.20
C PHE A 319 7.22 12.55 -3.60
N PHE A 320 6.12 13.28 -3.78
CA PHE A 320 5.21 13.03 -4.88
C PHE A 320 5.35 14.05 -6.00
N GLU A 321 5.32 13.55 -7.23
CA GLU A 321 5.14 14.34 -8.44
C GLU A 321 3.64 14.47 -8.73
N ASN A 322 3.20 15.69 -9.06
CA ASN A 322 1.83 15.93 -9.46
C ASN A 322 1.65 15.61 -10.95
N THR A 323 0.91 14.55 -11.26
CA THR A 323 0.69 14.09 -12.65
C THR A 323 -0.29 14.99 -13.41
N GLU A 324 -1.19 15.71 -12.72
CA GLU A 324 -2.08 16.69 -13.37
C GLU A 324 -1.26 17.84 -13.95
N LEU A 325 -0.24 18.31 -13.21
CA LEU A 325 0.68 19.32 -13.74
C LEU A 325 1.44 18.82 -14.96
N LYS A 326 1.81 17.54 -15.00
CA LYS A 326 2.47 16.95 -16.16
C LYS A 326 1.57 16.98 -17.39
N TYR A 327 0.31 16.61 -17.23
CA TYR A 327 -0.68 16.70 -18.32
C TYR A 327 -0.85 18.14 -18.84
N LEU A 328 -0.91 19.13 -17.95
CA LEU A 328 -0.99 20.56 -18.33
C LEU A 328 0.26 21.04 -19.08
N ILE A 329 1.45 20.52 -18.73
CA ILE A 329 2.71 20.87 -19.40
C ILE A 329 2.80 20.27 -20.81
N GLU A 330 2.35 19.02 -20.98
CA GLU A 330 2.44 18.30 -22.26
C GLU A 330 1.41 18.78 -23.30
N ASN A 331 0.27 19.35 -22.86
CA ASN A 331 -0.74 19.88 -23.77
C ASN A 331 -0.31 21.19 -24.42
N LYS A 332 -0.76 21.37 -25.67
CA LYS A 332 -0.59 22.65 -26.39
C LYS A 332 -1.54 23.69 -25.79
N ALA A 333 -0.98 24.81 -25.36
CA ALA A 333 -1.74 25.96 -24.91
C ALA A 333 -2.16 26.82 -26.11
N SER A 334 -3.45 27.13 -26.21
CA SER A 334 -4.04 27.90 -27.30
C SER A 334 -4.51 29.29 -26.88
N THR A 335 -4.77 29.47 -25.58
CA THR A 335 -5.22 30.75 -25.00
C THR A 335 -4.17 31.34 -24.06
N VAL A 336 -4.26 32.64 -23.81
CA VAL A 336 -3.37 33.35 -22.87
C VAL A 336 -3.47 32.76 -21.48
N GLU A 337 -4.67 32.40 -21.04
CA GLU A 337 -4.92 31.76 -19.75
C GLU A 337 -4.25 30.38 -19.64
N GLU A 338 -4.36 29.55 -20.69
CA GLU A 338 -3.69 28.24 -20.74
C GLU A 338 -2.17 28.37 -20.73
N ILE A 339 -1.59 29.39 -21.41
CA ILE A 339 -0.16 29.68 -21.39
C ILE A 339 0.29 30.04 -19.96
N TYR A 340 -0.49 30.88 -19.26
CA TYR A 340 -0.20 31.26 -17.89
C TYR A 340 -0.23 30.06 -16.94
N ILE A 341 -1.28 29.21 -17.02
CA ILE A 341 -1.41 27.98 -16.23
C ILE A 341 -0.25 27.04 -16.51
N LYS A 342 0.11 26.85 -17.78
CA LYS A 342 1.25 26.02 -18.19
C LYS A 342 2.56 26.50 -17.60
N THR A 343 2.83 27.82 -17.65
CA THR A 343 4.05 28.42 -17.09
C THR A 343 4.14 28.19 -15.58
N ILE A 344 3.01 28.31 -14.86
CA ILE A 344 2.95 28.01 -13.43
C ILE A 344 3.22 26.50 -13.18
N ALA A 345 2.62 25.61 -13.97
CA ALA A 345 2.83 24.17 -13.85
C ALA A 345 4.29 23.79 -14.09
N GLU A 346 4.95 24.39 -15.10
CA GLU A 346 6.38 24.21 -15.38
C GLU A 346 7.25 24.69 -14.21
N LYS A 347 6.90 25.82 -13.58
CA LYS A 347 7.60 26.34 -12.40
C LYS A 347 7.51 25.33 -11.24
N PHE A 348 6.33 24.80 -10.92
CA PHE A 348 6.17 23.82 -9.85
C PHE A 348 6.94 22.52 -10.14
N ALA A 349 6.90 22.02 -11.37
CA ALA A 349 7.66 20.84 -11.77
C ALA A 349 9.18 21.08 -11.67
N PHE A 350 9.65 22.28 -12.00
CA PHE A 350 11.04 22.68 -11.85
C PHE A 350 11.46 22.76 -10.38
N GLU A 351 10.66 23.37 -9.52
CA GLU A 351 10.92 23.43 -8.07
C GLU A 351 11.06 22.03 -7.45
N LYS A 352 10.20 21.07 -7.82
CA LYS A 352 10.34 19.67 -7.37
C LYS A 352 11.69 19.05 -7.74
N ARG A 353 12.20 19.33 -8.95
CA ARG A 353 13.54 18.89 -9.37
C ARG A 353 14.66 19.57 -8.61
N LEU A 354 14.50 20.86 -8.26
CA LEU A 354 15.44 21.57 -7.40
C LEU A 354 15.49 20.96 -6.00
N MET A 355 14.34 20.59 -5.42
CA MET A 355 14.30 19.90 -4.13
C MET A 355 15.10 18.59 -4.14
N VAL A 356 14.98 17.78 -5.21
CA VAL A 356 15.79 16.55 -5.38
C VAL A 356 17.28 16.89 -5.36
N LYS A 357 17.70 17.92 -6.12
CA LYS A 357 19.10 18.36 -6.17
C LYS A 357 19.60 18.84 -4.80
N GLU A 358 18.78 19.61 -4.08
CA GLU A 358 19.15 20.14 -2.76
C GLU A 358 19.31 19.01 -1.72
N LEU A 359 18.40 18.01 -1.73
CA LEU A 359 18.53 16.83 -0.88
C LEU A 359 19.79 16.02 -1.20
N HIS A 360 20.07 15.75 -2.48
CA HIS A 360 21.28 15.04 -2.90
C HIS A 360 22.57 15.79 -2.54
N LYS A 361 22.60 17.12 -2.69
CA LYS A 361 23.72 17.98 -2.27
C LYS A 361 24.03 17.82 -0.77
N ASN A 362 23.01 17.58 0.03
CA ASN A 362 23.13 17.33 1.47
C ASN A 362 23.32 15.85 1.84
N GLY A 363 23.60 14.97 0.85
CA GLY A 363 23.82 13.54 1.09
C GLY A 363 22.56 12.74 1.43
N ILE A 364 21.37 13.30 1.22
CA ILE A 364 20.11 12.64 1.50
C ILE A 364 19.53 12.08 0.19
N PRO A 365 19.51 10.74 0.00
CA PRO A 365 18.87 10.13 -1.14
C PRO A 365 17.36 10.42 -1.14
N SER A 366 16.84 10.68 -2.33
CA SER A 366 15.42 10.98 -2.48
C SER A 366 14.82 10.33 -3.72
N ILE A 367 13.52 10.09 -3.69
CA ILE A 367 12.70 9.60 -4.79
C ILE A 367 11.59 10.63 -5.03
N LEU A 368 11.53 11.18 -6.23
CA LEU A 368 10.38 11.90 -6.74
C LEU A 368 9.61 10.94 -7.66
N THR A 369 8.36 10.65 -7.34
CA THR A 369 7.57 9.64 -8.06
C THR A 369 6.10 9.98 -8.12
N THR A 370 5.44 9.49 -9.15
CA THR A 370 3.97 9.53 -9.22
C THR A 370 3.37 8.58 -8.17
N PRO A 371 2.20 8.89 -7.60
CA PRO A 371 1.55 8.01 -6.62
C PRO A 371 1.35 6.57 -7.13
N ALA A 372 0.97 6.39 -8.40
CA ALA A 372 0.79 5.07 -9.00
C ALA A 372 2.07 4.20 -8.98
N ASN A 373 3.25 4.81 -9.13
CA ASN A 373 4.54 4.11 -9.16
C ASN A 373 5.26 4.10 -7.80
N LEU A 374 4.64 4.68 -6.76
CA LEU A 374 5.25 4.83 -5.44
C LEU A 374 5.78 3.53 -4.87
N THR A 375 4.93 2.50 -4.85
CA THR A 375 5.27 1.19 -4.28
C THR A 375 6.46 0.56 -4.99
N VAL A 376 6.43 0.52 -6.33
CA VAL A 376 7.51 -0.09 -7.15
C VAL A 376 8.82 0.65 -6.94
N ASN A 377 8.80 1.99 -7.03
CA ASN A 377 10.01 2.80 -6.91
C ASN A 377 10.62 2.74 -5.50
N THR A 378 9.78 2.69 -4.46
CA THR A 378 10.25 2.58 -3.08
C THR A 378 10.87 1.21 -2.81
N VAL A 379 10.23 0.12 -3.27
CA VAL A 379 10.77 -1.25 -3.14
C VAL A 379 12.09 -1.38 -3.93
N ASN A 380 12.15 -0.84 -5.15
CA ASN A 380 13.38 -0.82 -5.94
C ASN A 380 14.53 -0.14 -5.21
N LYS A 381 14.25 1.04 -4.62
CA LYS A 381 15.27 1.81 -3.92
C LYS A 381 15.71 1.13 -2.63
N TYR A 382 14.78 0.52 -1.90
CA TYR A 382 15.13 -0.30 -0.74
C TYR A 382 16.08 -1.44 -1.11
N LEU A 383 15.76 -2.20 -2.17
CA LEU A 383 16.60 -3.31 -2.62
C LEU A 383 17.98 -2.83 -3.11
N GLU A 384 18.03 -1.68 -3.80
CA GLU A 384 19.29 -1.04 -4.20
C GLU A 384 20.14 -0.68 -2.99
N LEU A 385 19.57 -0.01 -1.98
CA LEU A 385 20.29 0.39 -0.78
C LEU A 385 20.78 -0.82 0.03
N LYS A 386 19.95 -1.87 0.11
CA LYS A 386 20.32 -3.12 0.77
C LYS A 386 21.49 -3.81 0.08
N THR A 387 21.53 -3.83 -1.27
CA THR A 387 22.61 -4.48 -2.02
C THR A 387 23.91 -3.69 -1.99
N ARG A 388 23.86 -2.38 -1.87
CA ARG A 388 25.06 -1.53 -1.78
C ARG A 388 25.65 -1.45 -0.38
N MET A 389 25.10 -2.18 0.61
CA MET A 389 25.53 -2.19 2.02
C MET A 389 25.62 -0.78 2.64
N PHE A 390 24.74 0.12 2.27
CA PHE A 390 24.66 1.44 2.90
C PHE A 390 24.05 1.42 4.31
N ILE A 391 23.61 0.25 4.74
CA ILE A 391 22.89 0.07 6.01
C ILE A 391 23.71 -0.80 6.93
#